data_55c0326ab3900e2c3c7931dc6af614f9
#
_entry.id   55c0326ab3900e2c3c7931dc6af614f9
#
_cell.length_a   1.000
_cell.length_b   1.000
_cell.length_c   1.000
_cell.angle_alpha   90.00
_cell.angle_beta   90.00
_cell.angle_gamma   90.00
#
_symmetry.space_group_name_H-M   'P 1'
#
loop_
_entity.id
_entity.type
_entity.pdbx_description
1 polymer ?
#
loop_
_entity_poly.entity_id
_entity_poly.type
_entity_poly.pdbx_seq_one_letter_code
_entity_poly.pdbx_strand_id
1 'polypeptide(L)'
;MSLDTTLRLLARARGMSATDLATAIPRAGVATVSAWLRGEKLPGQDQLEALARTLGVPAGALLAELASTFDPARTQGEHDLLAAYRVLNTRQQGALLENARGLAAQPAPRRKAAKKASK
;
A
#
# COMPACT_ATOMS: atom_id res chain seq x y z
N MET A 1 2.69 3.03 4.82
CA MET A 1 3.87 2.16 4.75
C MET A 1 3.46 0.84 4.13
N SER A 2 4.28 0.26 3.30
CA SER A 2 3.92 -0.99 2.67
C SER A 2 4.24 -2.17 3.58
N LEU A 3 3.65 -3.32 3.28
CA LEU A 3 3.84 -4.50 4.10
C LEU A 3 5.31 -4.91 4.18
N ASP A 4 6.02 -4.89 3.05
CA ASP A 4 7.43 -5.30 3.03
C ASP A 4 8.27 -4.40 3.92
N THR A 5 8.04 -3.09 3.90
CA THR A 5 8.76 -2.16 4.75
C THR A 5 8.47 -2.45 6.21
N THR A 6 7.20 -2.67 6.53
CA THR A 6 6.79 -2.96 7.90
C THR A 6 7.42 -4.26 8.40
N LEU A 7 7.45 -5.29 7.56
CA LEU A 7 8.05 -6.56 7.95
C LEU A 7 9.56 -6.42 8.20
N ARG A 8 10.24 -5.67 7.34
CA ARG A 8 11.68 -5.46 7.52
C ARG A 8 11.97 -4.72 8.83
N LEU A 9 11.18 -3.70 9.14
CA LEU A 9 11.38 -2.94 10.35
C LEU A 9 11.10 -3.78 11.60
N LEU A 10 10.03 -4.56 11.58
CA LEU A 10 9.69 -5.41 12.72
C LEU A 10 10.71 -6.51 12.92
N ALA A 11 11.17 -7.12 11.85
CA ALA A 11 12.17 -8.18 11.93
C ALA A 11 13.49 -7.62 12.50
N ARG A 12 13.87 -6.43 12.02
CA ARG A 12 15.09 -5.80 12.52
C ARG A 12 14.96 -5.46 14.00
N ALA A 13 13.81 -4.94 14.42
CA ALA A 13 13.58 -4.60 15.81
C ALA A 13 13.65 -5.82 16.72
N ARG A 14 13.27 -6.99 16.18
CA ARG A 14 13.32 -8.23 16.94
C ARG A 14 14.64 -8.98 16.76
N GLY A 15 15.53 -8.49 15.92
CA GLY A 15 16.78 -9.17 15.65
C GLY A 15 16.63 -10.48 14.90
N MET A 16 15.59 -10.60 14.05
CA MET A 16 15.31 -11.83 13.32
C MET A 16 15.71 -11.70 11.87
N SER A 17 16.36 -12.73 11.34
CA SER A 17 16.75 -12.80 9.95
C SER A 17 15.66 -13.52 9.15
N ALA A 18 15.82 -13.54 7.82
CA ALA A 18 14.91 -14.29 6.96
C ALA A 18 14.92 -15.78 7.35
N THR A 19 16.06 -16.32 7.72
CA THR A 19 16.17 -17.71 8.15
C THR A 19 15.36 -17.94 9.43
N ASP A 20 15.46 -17.02 10.38
CA ASP A 20 14.71 -17.12 11.63
C ASP A 20 13.21 -17.11 11.37
N LEU A 21 12.77 -16.23 10.49
CA LEU A 21 11.35 -16.15 10.14
C LEU A 21 10.89 -17.41 9.43
N ALA A 22 11.72 -17.93 8.51
CA ALA A 22 11.34 -19.13 7.77
C ALA A 22 11.15 -20.33 8.70
N THR A 23 11.92 -20.40 9.76
CA THR A 23 11.78 -21.47 10.74
C THR A 23 10.44 -21.40 11.46
N ALA A 24 9.94 -20.21 11.70
CA ALA A 24 8.72 -19.99 12.48
C ALA A 24 7.44 -19.97 11.64
N ILE A 25 7.53 -19.84 10.33
CA ILE A 25 6.36 -19.66 9.49
C ILE A 25 6.09 -20.93 8.68
N PRO A 26 4.84 -21.42 8.66
CA PRO A 26 4.54 -22.65 7.92
C PRO A 26 4.66 -22.45 6.42
N ARG A 27 5.16 -23.47 5.75
CA ARG A 27 5.27 -23.52 4.29
C ARG A 27 6.08 -22.37 3.70
N ALA A 28 7.01 -21.82 4.47
CA ALA A 28 7.83 -20.72 4.00
C ALA A 28 9.30 -21.08 4.14
N GLY A 29 10.01 -21.11 3.03
CA GLY A 29 11.44 -21.26 3.06
C GLY A 29 12.11 -19.90 3.11
N VAL A 30 13.43 -19.88 3.21
CA VAL A 30 14.18 -18.63 3.29
C VAL A 30 13.96 -17.78 2.04
N ALA A 31 13.91 -18.41 0.87
CA ALA A 31 13.70 -17.68 -0.37
C ALA A 31 12.32 -16.99 -0.41
N THR A 32 11.30 -17.69 0.11
CA THR A 32 9.96 -17.14 0.18
C THR A 32 9.89 -15.94 1.13
N VAL A 33 10.49 -16.09 2.30
CA VAL A 33 10.51 -15.01 3.28
C VAL A 33 11.29 -13.81 2.72
N SER A 34 12.41 -14.07 2.07
CA SER A 34 13.19 -13.00 1.46
C SER A 34 12.37 -12.25 0.42
N ALA A 35 11.56 -12.98 -0.37
CA ALA A 35 10.70 -12.34 -1.35
C ALA A 35 9.64 -11.45 -0.68
N TRP A 36 9.10 -11.87 0.46
CA TRP A 36 8.17 -11.03 1.21
C TRP A 36 8.86 -9.75 1.69
N LEU A 37 10.10 -9.88 2.17
CA LEU A 37 10.84 -8.73 2.69
C LEU A 37 11.25 -7.76 1.59
N ARG A 38 11.35 -8.23 0.35
CA ARG A 38 11.67 -7.37 -0.77
C ARG A 38 10.42 -6.83 -1.48
N GLY A 39 9.23 -7.29 -1.05
CA GLY A 39 8.01 -6.86 -1.69
C GLY A 39 7.70 -7.56 -3.00
N GLU A 40 8.39 -8.67 -3.29
CA GLU A 40 8.20 -9.40 -4.54
C GLU A 40 7.06 -10.40 -4.47
N LYS A 41 6.73 -10.87 -3.27
CA LYS A 41 5.63 -11.79 -3.05
C LYS A 41 4.91 -11.41 -1.78
N LEU A 42 3.68 -11.89 -1.62
CA LEU A 42 2.88 -11.60 -0.45
C LEU A 42 2.58 -12.91 0.29
N PRO A 43 2.60 -12.88 1.63
CA PRO A 43 2.28 -14.07 2.41
C PRO A 43 0.78 -14.37 2.34
N GLY A 44 0.42 -15.65 2.48
CA GLY A 44 -0.97 -16.04 2.62
C GLY A 44 -1.51 -15.63 3.98
N GLN A 45 -2.83 -15.81 4.18
CA GLN A 45 -3.45 -15.35 5.41
C GLN A 45 -2.90 -16.04 6.64
N ASP A 46 -2.75 -17.37 6.59
CA ASP A 46 -2.22 -18.11 7.73
C ASP A 46 -0.75 -17.77 7.98
N GLN A 47 0.00 -17.49 6.92
CA GLN A 47 1.39 -17.08 7.06
C GLN A 47 1.48 -15.68 7.66
N LEU A 48 0.55 -14.81 7.30
CA LEU A 48 0.50 -13.47 7.87
C LEU A 48 0.21 -13.53 9.36
N GLU A 49 -0.68 -14.42 9.78
CA GLU A 49 -0.98 -14.62 11.20
C GLU A 49 0.23 -15.16 11.95
N ALA A 50 0.97 -16.10 11.33
CA ALA A 50 2.18 -16.62 11.94
C ALA A 50 3.26 -15.54 12.06
N LEU A 51 3.38 -14.68 11.04
CA LEU A 51 4.31 -13.56 11.10
C LEU A 51 3.94 -12.62 12.26
N ALA A 52 2.66 -12.34 12.42
CA ALA A 52 2.22 -11.45 13.49
C ALA A 52 2.58 -12.02 14.84
N ARG A 53 2.33 -13.33 15.04
CA ARG A 53 2.68 -13.96 16.31
C ARG A 53 4.18 -13.94 16.55
N THR A 54 4.95 -14.24 15.51
CA THR A 54 6.40 -14.29 15.62
C THR A 54 6.98 -12.91 15.90
N LEU A 55 6.43 -11.89 15.26
CA LEU A 55 6.93 -10.52 15.43
C LEU A 55 6.30 -9.80 16.61
N GLY A 56 5.30 -10.42 17.26
CA GLY A 56 4.72 -9.86 18.47
C GLY A 56 3.78 -8.69 18.23
N VAL A 57 3.09 -8.69 17.09
CA VAL A 57 2.13 -7.63 16.77
C VAL A 57 0.77 -8.25 16.50
N PRO A 58 -0.33 -7.48 16.60
CA PRO A 58 -1.65 -8.01 16.28
C PRO A 58 -1.74 -8.38 14.80
N ALA A 59 -2.40 -9.49 14.51
CA ALA A 59 -2.58 -9.92 13.12
C ALA A 59 -3.30 -8.86 12.30
N GLY A 60 -4.24 -8.15 12.92
CA GLY A 60 -4.97 -7.09 12.24
C GLY A 60 -4.07 -5.98 11.72
N ALA A 61 -2.97 -5.70 12.43
CA ALA A 61 -2.06 -4.65 11.99
C ALA A 61 -1.37 -5.04 10.68
N LEU A 62 -0.92 -6.29 10.56
CA LEU A 62 -0.30 -6.74 9.32
C LEU A 62 -1.33 -6.88 8.20
N LEU A 63 -2.53 -7.30 8.54
CA LEU A 63 -3.58 -7.41 7.55
C LEU A 63 -3.95 -6.03 6.99
N ALA A 64 -3.95 -5.00 7.83
CA ALA A 64 -4.21 -3.64 7.38
C ALA A 64 -3.12 -3.16 6.41
N GLU A 65 -1.85 -3.50 6.70
CA GLU A 65 -0.76 -3.15 5.80
C GLU A 65 -0.88 -3.88 4.46
N LEU A 66 -1.31 -5.14 4.51
CA LEU A 66 -1.53 -5.89 3.28
C LEU A 66 -2.64 -5.26 2.46
N ALA A 67 -3.74 -4.89 3.09
CA ALA A 67 -4.86 -4.24 2.40
C ALA A 67 -4.41 -2.94 1.76
N SER A 68 -3.57 -2.19 2.44
CA SER A 68 -3.03 -0.95 1.93
C SER A 68 -2.24 -1.15 0.63
N THR A 69 -1.60 -2.31 0.49
CA THR A 69 -0.83 -2.63 -0.71
C THR A 69 -1.72 -2.70 -1.95
N PHE A 70 -2.97 -3.12 -1.75
CA PHE A 70 -3.93 -3.22 -2.86
C PHE A 70 -4.86 -2.03 -2.97
N ASP A 71 -4.74 -1.07 -2.08
CA ASP A 71 -5.59 0.11 -2.10
C ASP A 71 -5.16 0.98 -3.28
N PRO A 72 -6.06 1.29 -4.20
CA PRO A 72 -5.72 2.14 -5.33
C PRO A 72 -5.46 3.59 -4.92
N ALA A 73 -5.98 4.00 -3.77
CA ALA A 73 -5.78 5.37 -3.30
C ALA A 73 -4.57 5.41 -2.38
N ARG A 74 -3.59 6.24 -2.71
CA ARG A 74 -2.33 6.30 -1.98
C ARG A 74 -2.12 7.60 -1.21
N THR A 75 -2.80 8.66 -1.61
CA THR A 75 -2.64 9.95 -0.95
C THR A 75 -3.96 10.36 -0.35
N GLN A 76 -3.92 11.34 0.53
CA GLN A 76 -5.14 11.88 1.12
C GLN A 76 -6.04 12.47 0.02
N GLY A 77 -5.43 13.10 -0.98
CA GLY A 77 -6.21 13.64 -2.10
C GLY A 77 -6.95 12.57 -2.86
N GLU A 78 -6.32 11.41 -3.07
CA GLU A 78 -6.98 10.30 -3.74
C GLU A 78 -8.12 9.75 -2.90
N HIS A 79 -7.93 9.63 -1.59
CA HIS A 79 -8.98 9.17 -0.70
C HIS A 79 -10.16 10.14 -0.69
N ASP A 80 -9.87 11.44 -0.64
CA ASP A 80 -10.91 12.48 -0.66
C ASP A 80 -11.68 12.46 -1.97
N LEU A 81 -10.97 12.27 -3.07
CA LEU A 81 -11.59 12.23 -4.38
C LEU A 81 -12.53 11.03 -4.50
N LEU A 82 -12.08 9.87 -4.03
CA LEU A 82 -12.93 8.68 -4.05
C LEU A 82 -14.17 8.86 -3.17
N ALA A 83 -14.00 9.45 -2.00
CA ALA A 83 -15.13 9.68 -1.11
C ALA A 83 -16.13 10.62 -1.76
N ALA A 84 -15.66 11.69 -2.38
CA ALA A 84 -16.53 12.63 -3.07
C ALA A 84 -17.25 11.98 -4.24
N TYR A 85 -16.50 11.18 -5.01
CA TYR A 85 -17.06 10.51 -6.17
C TYR A 85 -18.21 9.58 -5.79
N ARG A 86 -18.05 8.86 -4.68
CA ARG A 86 -19.03 7.87 -4.25
C ARG A 86 -20.38 8.46 -3.82
N VAL A 87 -20.38 9.71 -3.37
CA VAL A 87 -21.63 10.34 -2.96
C VAL A 87 -22.33 11.10 -4.09
N LEU A 88 -21.72 11.18 -5.26
CA LEU A 88 -22.31 11.86 -6.39
C LEU A 88 -23.24 10.93 -7.16
N ASN A 89 -24.22 11.50 -7.85
CA ASN A 89 -25.07 10.68 -8.72
C ASN A 89 -24.32 10.39 -10.02
N THR A 90 -24.89 9.53 -10.86
CA THR A 90 -24.23 9.09 -12.08
C THR A 90 -23.85 10.24 -13.00
N ARG A 91 -24.72 11.21 -13.13
CA ARG A 91 -24.47 12.36 -13.99
C ARG A 91 -23.30 13.18 -13.48
N GLN A 92 -23.27 13.41 -12.17
CA GLN A 92 -22.21 14.18 -11.56
C GLN A 92 -20.88 13.42 -11.61
N GLN A 93 -20.93 12.11 -11.45
CA GLN A 93 -19.72 11.29 -11.57
C GLN A 93 -19.15 11.41 -12.98
N GLY A 94 -20.01 11.40 -14.00
CA GLY A 94 -19.58 11.58 -15.38
C GLY A 94 -18.94 12.93 -15.60
N ALA A 95 -19.54 13.98 -15.05
CA ALA A 95 -18.99 15.33 -15.18
C ALA A 95 -17.63 15.45 -14.49
N LEU A 96 -17.49 14.84 -13.33
CA LEU A 96 -16.22 14.87 -12.61
C LEU A 96 -15.13 14.13 -13.40
N LEU A 97 -15.46 12.97 -13.96
CA LEU A 97 -14.52 12.21 -14.76
C LEU A 97 -14.08 12.98 -16.00
N GLU A 98 -15.05 13.64 -16.66
CA GLU A 98 -14.75 14.42 -17.84
C GLU A 98 -13.78 15.55 -17.52
N ASN A 99 -14.02 16.23 -16.40
CA ASN A 99 -13.18 17.31 -15.94
C ASN A 99 -11.79 16.78 -15.60
N ALA A 100 -11.72 15.65 -14.89
CA ALA A 100 -10.44 15.07 -14.52
C ALA A 100 -9.63 14.63 -15.74
N ARG A 101 -10.31 14.04 -16.73
CA ARG A 101 -9.64 13.63 -17.97
C ARG A 101 -9.11 14.83 -18.74
N GLY A 102 -9.87 15.92 -18.75
CA GLY A 102 -9.43 17.15 -19.41
C GLY A 102 -8.17 17.70 -18.75
N LEU A 103 -8.14 17.71 -17.43
CA LEU A 103 -6.97 18.18 -16.71
C LEU A 103 -5.78 17.25 -16.94
N ALA A 104 -6.01 15.96 -16.93
CA ALA A 104 -4.94 14.99 -17.10
C ALA A 104 -4.34 15.02 -18.51
N ALA A 105 -5.12 15.43 -19.49
CA ALA A 105 -4.67 15.49 -20.88
C ALA A 105 -3.81 16.72 -21.16
N GLN A 106 -3.79 17.71 -20.27
CA GLN A 106 -3.00 18.89 -20.49
C GLN A 106 -1.52 18.59 -20.30
N PRO A 107 -0.63 19.25 -21.05
CA PRO A 107 0.78 19.04 -20.82
C PRO A 107 1.15 19.45 -19.41
N ALA A 108 2.11 18.79 -18.84
CA ALA A 108 2.55 19.11 -17.50
C ALA A 108 3.03 20.55 -17.44
N PRO A 109 2.62 21.31 -16.43
CA PRO A 109 3.04 22.70 -16.34
C PRO A 109 4.51 22.78 -16.01
N ARG A 110 5.17 23.83 -16.54
CA ARG A 110 6.52 24.02 -16.20
C ARG A 110 6.58 24.52 -14.82
N ARG A 111 7.61 24.19 -14.16
CA ARG A 111 7.75 24.59 -12.83
C ARG A 111 7.60 26.00 -12.59
N LYS A 112 8.27 26.81 -13.31
CA LYS A 112 8.15 28.18 -13.10
C LYS A 112 6.82 28.67 -13.55
N ALA A 113 6.22 28.11 -14.51
CA ALA A 113 4.93 28.60 -14.94
C ALA A 113 3.86 28.18 -13.98
N ALA A 114 4.10 27.14 -13.30
CA ALA A 114 3.09 26.64 -12.44
C ALA A 114 2.73 27.57 -11.36
N LYS A 115 3.56 28.47 -11.08
CA LYS A 115 3.19 29.33 -10.07
C LYS A 115 2.20 30.28 -10.51
N LYS A 116 2.04 30.60 -11.69
CA LYS A 116 1.02 31.45 -11.99
C LYS A 116 -0.14 30.73 -12.37
N ALA A 117 -0.03 29.83 -12.89
CA ALA A 117 -1.15 29.16 -13.25
C ALA A 117 -1.86 28.70 -12.14
N SER A 118 -1.40 28.91 -11.44
CA SER A 118 -2.00 28.43 -10.50
C SER A 118 -3.01 29.17 -10.39
N LYS A 119 -2.88 29.62 -10.95
CA LYS A 119 -3.65 30.04 -10.75
C LYS A 119 -4.43 29.66 -10.99
#